data_b107b88ffced0ee33af7078c89b5093d
#
_entry.id   b107b88ffced0ee33af7078c89b5093d
#
_cell.length_a   1.000
_cell.length_b   1.000
_cell.length_c   1.000
_cell.angle_alpha   90.00
_cell.angle_beta   90.00
_cell.angle_gamma   90.00
#
_symmetry.space_group_name_H-M   'P 1'
#
loop_
_entity.id
_entity.type
_entity.pdbx_description
1 polymer ?
#
loop_
_entity_poly.entity_id
_entity_poly.type
_entity_poly.pdbx_seq_one_letter_code
_entity_poly.pdbx_strand_id
1 'polypeptide(L)'
;MRIFFDLMKRLRTLEERGLDFEDASVVFAGTTIEVDDTRRDYGERRIICYGLLSGRLVVIGYTPRGRTRHIFSMRKANDREKNRLAPYFEVRPRQG
;
A
#
# COMPACT_ATOMS: atom_id res chain seq x y z
N MET A 1 -7.24 12.87 -4.47
CA MET A 1 -6.06 12.47 -5.23
C MET A 1 -6.39 11.24 -6.07
N ARG A 2 -5.95 11.25 -7.31
CA ARG A 2 -6.27 10.17 -8.24
C ARG A 2 -5.27 9.04 -8.15
N ILE A 3 -5.73 7.84 -8.42
CA ILE A 3 -4.85 6.69 -8.59
C ILE A 3 -4.88 6.28 -10.06
N PHE A 4 -3.79 5.70 -10.50
CA PHE A 4 -3.65 5.14 -11.84
C PHE A 4 -2.87 3.84 -11.74
N PHE A 5 -3.11 2.90 -12.63
CA PHE A 5 -2.40 1.63 -12.64
C PHE A 5 -2.55 0.93 -13.99
N ASP A 6 -1.65 0.01 -14.24
CA ASP A 6 -1.71 -0.85 -15.40
C ASP A 6 -2.78 -1.93 -15.16
N LEU A 7 -3.73 -2.05 -16.08
CA LEU A 7 -4.82 -3.01 -15.94
C LEU A 7 -4.34 -4.44 -15.81
N MET A 8 -3.30 -4.82 -16.57
CA MET A 8 -2.78 -6.18 -16.50
C MET A 8 -2.16 -6.48 -15.15
N LYS A 9 -1.46 -5.49 -14.57
CA LYS A 9 -0.89 -5.66 -13.22
C LYS A 9 -2.01 -5.77 -12.18
N ARG A 10 -3.08 -5.00 -12.34
CA ARG A 10 -4.22 -5.08 -11.44
C ARG A 10 -4.82 -6.47 -11.45
N LEU A 11 -5.09 -7.00 -12.64
CA LEU A 11 -5.71 -8.32 -12.79
C LEU A 11 -4.82 -9.43 -12.24
N ARG A 12 -3.52 -9.34 -12.50
CA ARG A 12 -2.56 -10.32 -11.97
C ARG A 12 -2.51 -10.31 -10.46
N THR A 13 -2.45 -9.11 -9.87
CA THR A 13 -2.39 -8.98 -8.42
C THR A 13 -3.67 -9.49 -7.78
N LEU A 14 -4.82 -9.19 -8.38
CA LEU A 14 -6.10 -9.67 -7.89
C LEU A 14 -6.15 -11.20 -7.92
N GLU A 15 -5.69 -11.80 -9.01
CA GLU A 15 -5.68 -13.25 -9.16
C GLU A 15 -4.69 -13.91 -8.19
N GLU A 16 -3.47 -13.39 -8.10
CA GLU A 16 -2.41 -14.03 -7.32
C GLU A 16 -2.47 -13.72 -5.83
N ARG A 17 -2.95 -12.55 -5.46
CA ARG A 17 -2.89 -12.07 -4.07
C ARG A 17 -4.25 -11.76 -3.46
N GLY A 18 -5.29 -11.74 -4.28
CA GLY A 18 -6.63 -11.39 -3.80
C GLY A 18 -6.76 -9.92 -3.41
N LEU A 19 -5.88 -9.06 -3.91
CA LEU A 19 -5.90 -7.63 -3.64
C LEU A 19 -6.15 -6.87 -4.93
N ASP A 20 -7.00 -5.86 -4.84
CA ASP A 20 -7.37 -5.04 -5.99
C ASP A 20 -6.73 -3.65 -5.88
N PHE A 21 -6.01 -3.24 -6.90
CA PHE A 21 -5.40 -1.90 -6.94
C PHE A 21 -6.44 -0.79 -6.78
N GLU A 22 -7.69 -1.02 -7.19
CA GLU A 22 -8.76 -0.05 -7.00
C GLU A 22 -8.96 0.29 -5.53
N ASP A 23 -8.72 -0.66 -4.64
CA ASP A 23 -8.89 -0.47 -3.20
C ASP A 23 -7.78 0.37 -2.57
N ALA A 24 -6.74 0.71 -3.32
CA ALA A 24 -5.70 1.60 -2.83
C ALA A 24 -6.27 2.96 -2.41
N SER A 25 -7.33 3.42 -3.08
CA SER A 25 -7.98 4.68 -2.71
C SER A 25 -8.50 4.64 -1.28
N VAL A 26 -9.04 3.51 -0.86
CA VAL A 26 -9.54 3.34 0.51
C VAL A 26 -8.38 3.44 1.51
N VAL A 27 -7.27 2.78 1.18
CA VAL A 27 -6.08 2.80 2.03
C VAL A 27 -5.55 4.22 2.17
N PHE A 28 -5.40 4.94 1.06
CA PHE A 28 -4.88 6.31 1.06
C PHE A 28 -5.79 7.29 1.82
N ALA A 29 -7.07 7.01 1.90
CA ALA A 29 -8.01 7.87 2.62
C ALA A 29 -7.89 7.72 4.13
N GLY A 30 -7.28 6.64 4.62
CA GLY A 30 -7.11 6.40 6.06
C GLY A 30 -5.73 6.82 6.55
N THR A 31 -5.38 6.32 7.72
CA THR A 31 -4.05 6.55 8.29
C THR A 31 -3.02 5.75 7.50
N THR A 32 -1.95 6.41 7.09
CA THR A 32 -0.88 5.74 6.34
C THR A 32 0.49 6.17 6.88
N ILE A 33 1.47 5.32 6.65
CA ILE A 33 2.88 5.63 6.87
C ILE A 33 3.56 5.46 5.53
N GLU A 34 4.26 6.48 5.08
CA GLU A 34 4.93 6.45 3.80
C GLU A 34 6.42 6.64 3.97
N VAL A 35 7.20 5.87 3.23
CA VAL A 35 8.66 6.01 3.19
C VAL A 35 9.11 5.97 1.74
N ASP A 36 10.19 6.69 1.45
CA ASP A 36 10.79 6.62 0.13
C ASP A 36 11.50 5.27 -0.04
N ASP A 37 11.32 4.66 -1.20
CA ASP A 37 12.04 3.46 -1.54
C ASP A 37 13.37 3.84 -2.17
N THR A 38 14.42 3.77 -1.38
CA THR A 38 15.76 4.18 -1.79
C THR A 38 16.68 3.00 -2.06
N ARG A 39 16.13 1.77 -2.17
CA ARG A 39 16.94 0.56 -2.37
C ARG A 39 17.73 0.59 -3.66
N ARG A 40 17.26 1.33 -4.66
CA ARG A 40 17.97 1.53 -5.92
C ARG A 40 17.50 2.81 -6.57
N ASP A 41 18.24 3.24 -7.59
CA ASP A 41 17.82 4.38 -8.41
C ASP A 41 16.90 3.87 -9.50
N TYR A 42 15.63 4.25 -9.42
CA TYR A 42 14.61 3.83 -10.38
C TYR A 42 14.40 4.84 -11.50
N GLY A 43 15.16 5.93 -11.49
CA GLY A 43 14.93 7.02 -12.43
C GLY A 43 13.73 7.88 -12.08
N GLU A 44 13.00 7.53 -11.06
CA GLU A 44 11.85 8.29 -10.56
C GLU A 44 11.62 7.93 -9.10
N ARG A 45 10.91 8.81 -8.41
CA ARG A 45 10.62 8.59 -7.00
C ARG A 45 9.64 7.42 -6.85
N ARG A 46 9.93 6.53 -5.92
CA ARG A 46 9.04 5.44 -5.54
C ARG A 46 8.77 5.51 -4.06
N ILE A 47 7.50 5.39 -3.69
CA ILE A 47 7.05 5.47 -2.32
C ILE A 47 6.43 4.14 -1.91
N ILE A 48 6.77 3.71 -0.69
CA ILE A 48 6.15 2.55 -0.07
C ILE A 48 5.18 3.08 0.96
N CYS A 49 3.91 2.75 0.79
CA CYS A 49 2.83 3.19 1.67
C CYS A 49 2.26 2.01 2.44
N TYR A 50 2.25 2.14 3.76
CA TYR A 50 1.63 1.15 4.64
C TYR A 50 0.31 1.70 5.13
N GLY A 51 -0.75 0.91 5.06
CA GLY A 51 -2.06 1.33 5.52
C GLY A 51 -2.99 0.15 5.70
N LEU A 52 -4.19 0.42 6.15
CA LEU A 52 -5.16 -0.62 6.44
C LEU A 52 -6.21 -0.73 5.36
N LEU A 53 -6.51 -1.97 4.98
CA LEU A 53 -7.62 -2.29 4.10
C LEU A 53 -8.43 -3.37 4.80
N SER A 54 -9.66 -3.03 5.17
CA SER A 54 -10.55 -3.95 5.92
C SER A 54 -9.86 -4.52 7.16
N GLY A 55 -9.15 -3.66 7.89
CA GLY A 55 -8.47 -4.05 9.12
C GLY A 55 -7.16 -4.78 8.93
N ARG A 56 -6.73 -5.01 7.70
CA ARG A 56 -5.46 -5.67 7.40
C ARG A 56 -4.42 -4.68 6.94
N LEU A 57 -3.20 -4.86 7.41
CA LEU A 57 -2.09 -4.02 6.96
C LEU A 57 -1.65 -4.46 5.57
N VAL A 58 -1.68 -3.53 4.63
CA VAL A 58 -1.22 -3.74 3.27
C VAL A 58 -0.11 -2.78 2.93
N VAL A 59 0.66 -3.14 1.91
CA VAL A 59 1.82 -2.37 1.46
C VAL A 59 1.60 -2.03 -0.01
N ILE A 60 1.58 -0.74 -0.31
CA ILE A 60 1.33 -0.26 -1.66
C ILE A 60 2.58 0.48 -2.14
N GLY A 61 3.09 0.08 -3.31
CA GLY A 61 4.16 0.80 -3.96
C GLY A 61 3.57 1.72 -5.04
N TYR A 62 3.96 2.98 -5.04
CA TYR A 62 3.47 3.88 -6.07
C TYR A 62 4.52 4.95 -6.41
N THR A 63 4.34 5.53 -7.58
CA THR A 63 5.15 6.64 -8.05
C THR A 63 4.25 7.87 -8.12
N PRO A 64 4.59 8.96 -7.41
CA PRO A 64 3.80 10.19 -7.52
C PRO A 64 4.10 10.87 -8.85
N ARG A 65 3.04 11.26 -9.56
CA ARG A 65 3.14 12.03 -10.80
C ARG A 65 2.10 13.13 -10.75
N GLY A 66 2.54 14.32 -10.41
CA GLY A 66 1.63 15.43 -10.17
C GLY A 66 0.66 15.07 -9.05
N ARG A 67 -0.63 15.12 -9.33
CA ARG A 67 -1.68 14.79 -8.36
C ARG A 67 -2.13 13.35 -8.44
N THR A 68 -1.42 12.53 -9.19
CA THR A 68 -1.80 11.14 -9.41
C THR A 68 -0.77 10.23 -8.74
N ARG A 69 -1.26 9.18 -8.11
CA ARG A 69 -0.43 8.11 -7.59
C ARG A 69 -0.50 6.93 -8.56
N HIS A 70 0.63 6.59 -9.15
CA HIS A 70 0.73 5.49 -10.09
C HIS A 70 1.10 4.23 -9.33
N ILE A 71 0.11 3.36 -9.09
CA ILE A 71 0.29 2.14 -8.31
C ILE A 71 1.04 1.12 -9.16
N PHE A 72 2.11 0.57 -8.62
CA PHE A 72 2.82 -0.50 -9.31
C PHE A 72 2.86 -1.81 -8.53
N SER A 73 2.51 -1.79 -7.24
CA SER A 73 2.44 -3.02 -6.47
C SER A 73 1.51 -2.87 -5.28
N MET A 74 0.94 -3.98 -4.84
CA MET A 74 0.12 -4.03 -3.65
C MET A 74 0.22 -5.45 -3.10
N ARG A 75 0.50 -5.57 -1.81
CA ARG A 75 0.62 -6.85 -1.13
C ARG A 75 0.23 -6.73 0.32
N LYS A 76 -0.03 -7.84 0.96
CA LYS A 76 -0.26 -7.87 2.40
C LYS A 76 1.08 -7.69 3.11
N ALA A 77 1.07 -7.04 4.26
CA ALA A 77 2.25 -6.90 5.09
C ALA A 77 2.64 -8.27 5.64
N ASN A 78 3.95 -8.50 5.78
CA ASN A 78 4.44 -9.71 6.43
C ASN A 78 4.45 -9.50 7.95
N ASP A 79 4.75 -10.55 8.71
CA ASP A 79 4.70 -10.49 10.16
C ASP A 79 5.69 -9.49 10.76
N ARG A 80 6.87 -9.38 10.17
CA ARG A 80 7.87 -8.41 10.63
C ARG A 80 7.34 -6.98 10.48
N GLU A 81 6.73 -6.70 9.34
CA GLU A 81 6.13 -5.38 9.07
C GLU A 81 4.97 -5.11 10.02
N LYS A 82 4.10 -6.09 10.23
CA LYS A 82 2.98 -5.94 11.16
C LYS A 82 3.48 -5.62 12.57
N ASN A 83 4.48 -6.34 13.03
CA ASN A 83 5.01 -6.13 14.38
C ASN A 83 5.66 -4.76 14.52
N ARG A 84 6.44 -4.35 13.52
CA ARG A 84 7.13 -3.06 13.55
C ARG A 84 6.14 -1.90 13.51
N LEU A 85 5.06 -2.03 12.76
CA LEU A 85 4.14 -0.93 12.49
C LEU A 85 2.90 -0.93 13.36
N ALA A 86 2.66 -1.99 14.14
CA ALA A 86 1.48 -2.11 14.99
C ALA A 86 1.23 -0.87 15.86
N PRO A 87 2.24 -0.27 16.51
CA PRO A 87 2.00 0.90 17.36
C PRO A 87 1.41 2.09 16.60
N TYR A 88 1.69 2.20 15.31
CA TYR A 88 1.26 3.34 14.52
C TYR A 88 -0.16 3.19 13.98
N PHE A 89 -0.66 1.97 13.90
CA PHE A 89 -1.99 1.71 13.34
C PHE A 89 -3.02 1.40 14.39
N GLU A 90 -2.64 1.42 15.66
CA GLU A 90 -3.57 1.21 16.77
C GLU A 90 -4.55 0.07 16.53
N VAL A 91 -4.00 -1.08 16.13
CA VAL A 91 -4.84 -2.26 16.08
C VAL A 91 -5.22 -2.53 17.50
N ARG A 92 -6.40 -2.08 17.90
CA ARG A 92 -6.85 -2.28 19.26
C ARG A 92 -6.91 -3.75 19.55
N PRO A 93 -6.28 -4.17 20.66
CA PRO A 93 -6.50 -5.53 21.10
C PRO A 93 -7.98 -5.70 21.31
N ARG A 94 -8.48 -6.83 20.88
CA ARG A 94 -9.89 -7.14 21.06
C ARG A 94 -10.20 -7.12 22.54
N GLN A 95 -11.17 -6.32 22.90
CA GLN A 95 -11.61 -6.25 24.25
C GLN A 95 -12.45 -7.48 24.57
N GLY A 96 -12.07 -8.17 25.50
CA GLY A 96 -12.80 -9.21 26.18
C GLY A 96 -13.43 -10.26 25.56
#